data_bdb06dfa52596eedd45fa8a8d570a7d2
#
_entry.id   bdb06dfa52596eedd45fa8a8d570a7d2
#
_cell.length_a   1.000
_cell.length_b   1.000
_cell.length_c   1.000
_cell.angle_alpha   90.00
_cell.angle_beta   90.00
_cell.angle_gamma   90.00
#
_symmetry.space_group_name_H-M   'P 1'
#
loop_
_entity.id
_entity.type
_entity.pdbx_description
1 polymer ?
#
loop_
_entity_poly.entity_id
_entity_poly.type
_entity_poly.pdbx_seq_one_letter_code
_entity_poly.pdbx_strand_id
1 'polypeptide(L)'
;MSLENYLKQCDLAYFNGKPIIPNEVYDRLKRVDDEVGYSDNREQRLPHTYPMWSLQKVFQGEDNPPSWADDEAVLVSPKLDGSAVSLLYVNGEFKLALTRGDGKEGVPITDKMKYIVPRQIPTDFDVYNKVVFITGEVVAPIQFPNARNYASGCLNLKDIDEFKTRSVDLTFVAYNAQPYMADTYADNLKMLALMGFATVFTVDKYYYPTDGTVWRLDNNDEFDKLGYTSHHPRGAFALKVREQGVITTLLDVEWNVGKSGAVTPVAILDPIMIEDATVSRATLHNAGFIDALELEIGCKVEVIRSGKIIPKIVRRVE
;
A
#
# COMPACT_ATOMS: atom_id res chain seq x y z
N MET A 1 12.70 -13.39 -23.23
CA MET A 1 12.42 -12.27 -24.17
C MET A 1 12.61 -10.99 -23.39
N SER A 2 13.26 -9.96 -23.95
CA SER A 2 13.36 -8.65 -23.30
C SER A 2 12.01 -7.91 -23.34
N LEU A 3 11.83 -6.90 -22.48
CA LEU A 3 10.65 -6.03 -22.52
C LEU A 3 10.51 -5.37 -23.91
N GLU A 4 11.62 -4.90 -24.47
CA GLU A 4 11.71 -4.36 -25.84
C GLU A 4 11.13 -5.31 -26.90
N ASN A 5 11.53 -6.60 -26.84
CA ASN A 5 11.01 -7.59 -27.79
C ASN A 5 9.52 -7.90 -27.58
N TYR A 6 9.03 -7.81 -26.35
CA TYR A 6 7.60 -7.94 -26.07
C TYR A 6 6.82 -6.75 -26.61
N LEU A 7 7.32 -5.52 -26.41
CA LEU A 7 6.70 -4.32 -26.98
C LEU A 7 6.65 -4.37 -28.51
N LYS A 8 7.70 -4.84 -29.17
CA LYS A 8 7.68 -5.09 -30.63
C LYS A 8 6.60 -6.10 -31.06
N GLN A 9 6.34 -7.14 -30.24
CA GLN A 9 5.22 -8.06 -30.51
C GLN A 9 3.87 -7.39 -30.32
N CYS A 10 3.72 -6.53 -29.29
CA CYS A 10 2.52 -5.75 -29.07
C CYS A 10 2.24 -4.80 -30.25
N ASP A 11 3.29 -4.13 -30.78
CA ASP A 11 3.19 -3.30 -31.97
C ASP A 11 2.67 -4.09 -33.18
N LEU A 12 3.29 -5.24 -33.48
CA LEU A 12 2.87 -6.09 -34.59
C LEU A 12 1.42 -6.56 -34.43
N ALA A 13 1.02 -6.95 -33.22
CA ALA A 13 -0.34 -7.40 -32.94
C ALA A 13 -1.35 -6.25 -33.07
N TYR A 14 -1.01 -5.04 -32.63
CA TYR A 14 -1.84 -3.85 -32.77
C TYR A 14 -2.07 -3.49 -34.25
N PHE A 15 -1.00 -3.44 -35.05
CA PHE A 15 -1.10 -3.16 -36.49
C PHE A 15 -1.86 -4.24 -37.27
N ASN A 16 -1.90 -5.48 -36.76
CA ASN A 16 -2.70 -6.57 -37.32
C ASN A 16 -4.16 -6.58 -36.80
N GLY A 17 -4.59 -5.56 -36.06
CA GLY A 17 -5.95 -5.44 -35.53
C GLY A 17 -6.32 -6.41 -34.41
N LYS A 18 -5.31 -7.04 -33.77
CA LYS A 18 -5.47 -7.97 -32.64
C LYS A 18 -4.53 -7.58 -31.49
N PRO A 19 -4.77 -6.45 -30.82
CA PRO A 19 -3.90 -6.00 -29.73
C PRO A 19 -3.84 -7.06 -28.62
N ILE A 20 -2.64 -7.30 -28.10
CA ILE A 20 -2.37 -8.26 -27.01
C ILE A 20 -2.66 -7.62 -25.65
N ILE A 21 -2.46 -6.30 -25.56
CA ILE A 21 -2.70 -5.51 -24.34
C ILE A 21 -3.42 -4.21 -24.70
N PRO A 22 -4.17 -3.58 -23.76
CA PRO A 22 -4.75 -2.25 -23.97
C PRO A 22 -3.68 -1.21 -24.27
N ASN A 23 -4.02 -0.20 -25.09
CA ASN A 23 -3.10 0.87 -25.48
C ASN A 23 -2.49 1.61 -24.27
N GLU A 24 -3.30 1.87 -23.24
CA GLU A 24 -2.82 2.54 -22.02
C GLU A 24 -1.76 1.72 -21.28
N VAL A 25 -1.87 0.38 -21.29
CA VAL A 25 -0.89 -0.54 -20.72
C VAL A 25 0.38 -0.53 -21.55
N TYR A 26 0.24 -0.57 -22.89
CA TYR A 26 1.36 -0.48 -23.81
C TYR A 26 2.16 0.81 -23.63
N ASP A 27 1.48 1.97 -23.59
CA ASP A 27 2.15 3.26 -23.44
C ASP A 27 2.93 3.38 -22.11
N ARG A 28 2.39 2.79 -21.04
CA ARG A 28 3.09 2.77 -19.75
C ARG A 28 4.30 1.85 -19.76
N LEU A 29 4.16 0.65 -20.35
CA LEU A 29 5.28 -0.29 -20.53
C LEU A 29 6.40 0.30 -21.39
N LYS A 30 6.05 1.04 -22.43
CA LYS A 30 7.03 1.70 -23.30
C LYS A 30 7.86 2.74 -22.54
N ARG A 31 7.23 3.54 -21.66
CA ARG A 31 7.96 4.47 -20.78
C ARG A 31 8.94 3.73 -19.86
N VAL A 32 8.51 2.59 -19.29
CA VAL A 32 9.39 1.76 -18.45
C VAL A 32 10.57 1.22 -19.25
N ASP A 33 10.39 0.82 -20.52
CA ASP A 33 11.46 0.31 -21.39
C ASP A 33 12.47 1.41 -21.74
N ASP A 34 12.00 2.60 -22.04
CA ASP A 34 12.83 3.77 -22.33
C ASP A 34 13.69 4.18 -21.11
N GLU A 35 13.22 3.92 -19.88
CA GLU A 35 13.87 4.34 -18.63
C GLU A 35 14.68 3.23 -17.93
N VAL A 36 14.41 1.95 -18.19
CA VAL A 36 15.14 0.78 -17.60
C VAL A 36 16.60 0.70 -18.05
N GLY A 37 17.02 1.46 -19.05
CA GLY A 37 18.43 1.60 -19.45
C GLY A 37 19.24 2.56 -18.55
N TYR A 38 18.63 3.19 -17.53
CA TYR A 38 19.28 4.19 -16.68
C TYR A 38 19.66 3.65 -15.29
N SER A 39 20.89 3.95 -14.88
CA SER A 39 21.46 3.67 -13.56
C SER A 39 20.65 4.34 -12.44
N ASP A 40 20.46 3.61 -11.39
CA ASP A 40 20.09 3.89 -9.98
C ASP A 40 20.00 5.38 -9.55
N ASN A 41 19.14 6.17 -10.20
CA ASN A 41 18.85 7.53 -9.82
C ASN A 41 17.56 7.54 -8.99
N ARG A 42 17.68 7.39 -7.65
CA ARG A 42 16.57 7.34 -6.68
C ARG A 42 15.68 8.58 -6.67
N GLU A 43 16.02 9.60 -7.43
CA GLU A 43 15.22 10.82 -7.60
C GLU A 43 14.19 10.70 -8.72
N GLN A 44 14.33 9.71 -9.61
CA GLN A 44 13.45 9.52 -10.74
C GLN A 44 12.34 8.53 -10.40
N ARG A 45 11.08 8.99 -10.40
CA ARG A 45 9.90 8.13 -10.23
C ARG A 45 9.50 7.54 -11.57
N LEU A 46 9.09 6.29 -11.55
CA LEU A 46 8.57 5.58 -12.71
C LEU A 46 7.07 5.36 -12.60
N PRO A 47 6.32 5.44 -13.70
CA PRO A 47 4.89 5.20 -13.70
C PRO A 47 4.57 3.73 -13.44
N HIS A 48 3.54 3.48 -12.61
CA HIS A 48 2.95 2.15 -12.49
C HIS A 48 2.15 1.83 -13.74
N THR A 49 2.34 0.63 -14.30
CA THR A 49 1.52 0.15 -15.43
C THR A 49 0.06 0.00 -15.03
N TYR A 50 -0.19 -0.55 -13.84
CA TYR A 50 -1.50 -0.56 -13.19
C TYR A 50 -1.42 0.30 -11.93
N PRO A 51 -2.30 1.31 -11.77
CA PRO A 51 -2.29 2.16 -10.59
C PRO A 51 -2.44 1.37 -9.30
N MET A 52 -1.67 1.74 -8.29
CA MET A 52 -1.77 1.16 -6.94
C MET A 52 -2.73 1.98 -6.09
N TRP A 53 -4.03 1.78 -6.31
CA TRP A 53 -5.07 2.51 -5.61
C TRP A 53 -5.04 2.26 -4.11
N SER A 54 -5.39 3.27 -3.33
CA SER A 54 -5.70 3.09 -1.91
C SER A 54 -7.10 2.47 -1.78
N LEU A 55 -7.41 1.87 -0.63
CA LEU A 55 -8.75 1.37 -0.34
C LEU A 55 -9.58 2.44 0.37
N GLN A 56 -10.88 2.51 0.07
CA GLN A 56 -11.82 3.25 0.88
C GLN A 56 -11.79 2.69 2.30
N LYS A 57 -11.76 3.58 3.30
CA LYS A 57 -11.82 3.18 4.71
C LYS A 57 -13.27 3.19 5.15
N VAL A 58 -13.68 2.13 5.83
CA VAL A 58 -14.98 1.97 6.49
C VAL A 58 -14.68 1.67 7.96
N PHE A 59 -15.16 2.50 8.87
CA PHE A 59 -14.97 2.28 10.31
C PHE A 59 -16.12 1.49 10.88
N GLN A 60 -15.79 0.38 11.54
CA GLN A 60 -16.77 -0.53 12.13
C GLN A 60 -17.63 0.21 13.18
N GLY A 61 -18.96 0.13 13.01
CA GLY A 61 -19.93 0.76 13.90
C GLY A 61 -20.14 2.26 13.67
N GLU A 62 -19.44 2.88 12.72
CA GLU A 62 -19.57 4.30 12.37
C GLU A 62 -20.04 4.51 10.94
N ASP A 63 -19.42 3.80 10.00
CA ASP A 63 -19.72 3.89 8.58
C ASP A 63 -20.55 2.71 8.10
N ASN A 64 -21.39 2.93 7.11
CA ASN A 64 -22.08 1.85 6.41
C ASN A 64 -21.15 1.27 5.33
N PRO A 65 -20.90 -0.04 5.33
CA PRO A 65 -20.18 -0.68 4.25
C PRO A 65 -20.98 -0.61 2.93
N PRO A 66 -20.34 -0.81 1.77
CA PRO A 66 -21.06 -0.96 0.50
C PRO A 66 -22.11 -2.06 0.55
N SER A 67 -23.20 -1.92 -0.20
CA SER A 67 -24.33 -2.87 -0.19
C SER A 67 -23.96 -4.30 -0.61
N TRP A 68 -22.89 -4.48 -1.35
CA TRP A 68 -22.37 -5.79 -1.74
C TRP A 68 -21.53 -6.48 -0.64
N ALA A 69 -21.27 -5.80 0.49
CA ALA A 69 -20.40 -6.35 1.54
C ALA A 69 -20.99 -7.61 2.23
N ASP A 70 -22.29 -7.77 2.19
CA ASP A 70 -23.00 -8.93 2.74
C ASP A 70 -23.17 -10.08 1.73
N ASP A 71 -22.60 -9.96 0.53
CA ASP A 71 -22.64 -10.99 -0.50
C ASP A 71 -21.76 -12.19 -0.10
N GLU A 72 -22.22 -13.41 -0.35
CA GLU A 72 -21.45 -14.63 -0.12
C GLU A 72 -20.17 -14.71 -0.98
N ALA A 73 -20.12 -13.97 -2.07
CA ALA A 73 -18.96 -13.89 -2.96
C ALA A 73 -17.91 -12.86 -2.51
N VAL A 74 -17.99 -12.34 -1.29
CA VAL A 74 -17.00 -11.41 -0.74
C VAL A 74 -15.92 -12.16 0.01
N LEU A 75 -14.67 -11.86 -0.31
CA LEU A 75 -13.50 -12.40 0.37
C LEU A 75 -12.92 -11.40 1.37
N VAL A 76 -12.55 -11.91 2.53
CA VAL A 76 -11.96 -11.11 3.59
C VAL A 76 -10.52 -11.58 3.84
N SER A 77 -9.59 -10.64 3.80
CA SER A 77 -8.17 -10.91 4.07
C SER A 77 -7.61 -9.93 5.11
N PRO A 78 -6.50 -10.26 5.79
CA PRO A 78 -5.84 -9.32 6.67
C PRO A 78 -5.35 -8.11 5.88
N LYS A 79 -5.58 -6.91 6.40
CA LYS A 79 -4.95 -5.69 5.89
C LYS A 79 -3.58 -5.56 6.52
N LEU A 80 -2.58 -6.06 5.82
CA LEU A 80 -1.19 -6.01 6.27
C LEU A 80 -0.71 -4.55 6.37
N ASP A 81 0.08 -4.27 7.39
CA ASP A 81 0.63 -2.95 7.66
C ASP A 81 2.15 -2.94 7.42
N GLY A 82 2.57 -2.57 6.21
CA GLY A 82 3.94 -2.59 5.75
C GLY A 82 4.23 -1.48 4.74
N SER A 83 4.91 -1.85 3.66
CA SER A 83 5.22 -0.98 2.53
C SER A 83 4.74 -1.61 1.22
N ALA A 84 3.78 -0.96 0.57
CA ALA A 84 3.22 -1.46 -0.68
C ALA A 84 4.22 -1.34 -1.84
N VAL A 85 4.34 -2.41 -2.61
CA VAL A 85 5.30 -2.56 -3.71
C VAL A 85 4.62 -3.21 -4.90
N SER A 86 4.94 -2.75 -6.11
CA SER A 86 4.60 -3.43 -7.37
C SER A 86 5.83 -4.09 -7.97
N LEU A 87 5.64 -5.27 -8.54
CA LEU A 87 6.65 -6.06 -9.23
C LEU A 87 6.24 -6.24 -10.69
N LEU A 88 7.21 -6.22 -11.58
CA LEU A 88 7.05 -6.55 -12.98
C LEU A 88 7.86 -7.80 -13.32
N TYR A 89 7.18 -8.79 -13.87
CA TYR A 89 7.81 -9.97 -14.49
C TYR A 89 7.54 -9.98 -15.98
N VAL A 90 8.57 -10.31 -16.76
CA VAL A 90 8.49 -10.47 -18.21
C VAL A 90 9.03 -11.84 -18.58
N ASN A 91 8.21 -12.69 -19.20
CA ASN A 91 8.53 -14.10 -19.50
C ASN A 91 9.06 -14.86 -18.29
N GLY A 92 8.43 -14.67 -17.14
CA GLY A 92 8.83 -15.29 -15.89
C GLY A 92 10.04 -14.65 -15.20
N GLU A 93 10.76 -13.73 -15.81
CA GLU A 93 11.91 -13.06 -15.21
C GLU A 93 11.49 -11.78 -14.48
N PHE A 94 11.98 -11.61 -13.24
CA PHE A 94 11.84 -10.37 -12.48
C PHE A 94 12.60 -9.22 -13.15
N LYS A 95 11.90 -8.11 -13.46
CA LYS A 95 12.48 -6.98 -14.21
C LYS A 95 12.49 -5.67 -13.43
N LEU A 96 11.42 -5.38 -12.68
CA LEU A 96 11.26 -4.08 -12.01
C LEU A 96 10.49 -4.23 -10.71
N ALA A 97 10.86 -3.44 -9.72
CA ALA A 97 10.03 -3.19 -8.54
C ALA A 97 9.95 -1.70 -8.25
N LEU A 98 8.76 -1.23 -7.91
CA LEU A 98 8.49 0.15 -7.53
C LEU A 98 7.80 0.21 -6.17
N THR A 99 8.16 1.21 -5.36
CA THR A 99 7.34 1.58 -4.20
C THR A 99 5.99 2.13 -4.69
N ARG A 100 4.95 2.09 -3.85
CA ARG A 100 3.64 2.62 -4.25
C ARG A 100 3.67 4.10 -4.66
N GLY A 101 4.50 4.92 -4.00
CA GLY A 101 4.50 6.37 -4.20
C GLY A 101 3.11 6.97 -3.96
N ASP A 102 2.63 7.77 -4.91
CA ASP A 102 1.28 8.36 -4.92
C ASP A 102 0.21 7.43 -5.52
N GLY A 103 0.60 6.21 -5.89
CA GLY A 103 -0.25 5.21 -6.56
C GLY A 103 -0.21 5.27 -8.08
N LYS A 104 0.34 6.31 -8.67
CA LYS A 104 0.54 6.47 -10.12
C LYS A 104 2.01 6.29 -10.51
N GLU A 105 2.91 6.76 -9.65
CA GLU A 105 4.36 6.69 -9.86
C GLU A 105 5.05 6.27 -8.56
N GLY A 106 6.08 5.43 -8.68
CA GLY A 106 6.87 4.93 -7.57
C GLY A 106 8.37 5.07 -7.76
N VAL A 107 9.13 4.92 -6.68
CA VAL A 107 10.59 4.91 -6.71
C VAL A 107 11.08 3.50 -7.04
N PRO A 108 12.04 3.34 -7.99
CA PRO A 108 12.64 2.04 -8.29
C PRO A 108 13.40 1.47 -7.09
N ILE A 109 13.10 0.20 -6.77
CA ILE A 109 13.75 -0.58 -5.70
C ILE A 109 14.11 -2.00 -6.15
N THR A 110 14.31 -2.18 -7.46
CA THR A 110 14.56 -3.47 -8.09
C THR A 110 15.80 -4.16 -7.54
N ASP A 111 16.86 -3.40 -7.28
CA ASP A 111 18.13 -3.87 -6.72
C ASP A 111 17.95 -4.53 -5.33
N LYS A 112 16.95 -4.11 -4.58
CA LYS A 112 16.60 -4.64 -3.26
C LYS A 112 15.64 -5.81 -3.36
N MET A 113 14.57 -5.65 -4.12
CA MET A 113 13.52 -6.65 -4.17
C MET A 113 13.99 -8.00 -4.73
N LYS A 114 15.05 -8.04 -5.55
CA LYS A 114 15.69 -9.30 -6.01
C LYS A 114 16.20 -10.21 -4.89
N TYR A 115 16.30 -9.73 -3.64
CA TYR A 115 16.69 -10.52 -2.47
C TYR A 115 15.47 -11.04 -1.69
N ILE A 116 14.27 -10.49 -1.94
CA ILE A 116 13.05 -10.81 -1.20
C ILE A 116 12.08 -11.66 -2.05
N VAL A 117 12.06 -11.45 -3.38
CA VAL A 117 11.10 -12.10 -4.28
C VAL A 117 11.77 -13.12 -5.20
N PRO A 118 11.02 -14.10 -5.74
CA PRO A 118 11.55 -15.02 -6.75
C PRO A 118 12.11 -14.24 -7.94
N ARG A 119 13.32 -14.59 -8.38
CA ARG A 119 13.92 -14.00 -9.59
C ARG A 119 13.31 -14.53 -10.88
N GLN A 120 12.75 -15.72 -10.81
CA GLN A 120 12.02 -16.38 -11.90
C GLN A 120 10.75 -16.99 -11.35
N ILE A 121 9.67 -16.88 -12.10
CA ILE A 121 8.40 -17.55 -11.85
C ILE A 121 8.12 -18.53 -12.99
N PRO A 122 7.36 -19.61 -12.74
CA PRO A 122 6.97 -20.55 -13.79
C PRO A 122 6.27 -19.83 -14.95
N THR A 123 6.53 -20.28 -16.17
CA THR A 123 5.94 -19.75 -17.41
C THR A 123 4.92 -20.70 -18.03
N ASP A 124 4.72 -21.87 -17.44
CA ASP A 124 3.89 -22.97 -17.92
C ASP A 124 2.40 -22.73 -17.66
N PHE A 125 2.08 -21.74 -16.84
CA PHE A 125 0.71 -21.26 -16.71
C PHE A 125 0.36 -20.58 -18.04
N ASP A 126 -0.69 -21.06 -18.69
CA ASP A 126 -1.25 -20.54 -19.94
C ASP A 126 -1.82 -19.13 -19.72
N VAL A 127 -0.96 -18.25 -19.22
CA VAL A 127 -1.27 -16.84 -19.00
C VAL A 127 -1.06 -16.19 -20.35
N TYR A 128 -2.11 -15.73 -20.97
CA TYR A 128 -2.14 -15.03 -22.26
C TYR A 128 -1.15 -13.86 -22.35
N ASN A 129 -0.55 -13.48 -21.23
CA ASN A 129 0.38 -12.37 -21.13
C ASN A 129 1.72 -12.82 -20.56
N LYS A 130 2.74 -12.69 -21.40
CA LYS A 130 4.14 -12.88 -20.98
C LYS A 130 4.62 -11.81 -19.99
N VAL A 131 3.75 -10.90 -19.59
CA VAL A 131 4.03 -9.81 -18.67
C VAL A 131 3.01 -9.87 -17.53
N VAL A 132 3.51 -9.97 -16.30
CA VAL A 132 2.70 -10.05 -15.09
C VAL A 132 3.14 -8.96 -14.12
N PHE A 133 2.18 -8.19 -13.64
CA PHE A 133 2.36 -7.21 -12.57
C PHE A 133 1.79 -7.80 -11.29
N ILE A 134 2.60 -7.83 -10.25
CA ILE A 134 2.20 -8.35 -8.94
C ILE A 134 2.29 -7.22 -7.94
N THR A 135 1.20 -6.96 -7.23
CA THR A 135 1.19 -6.00 -6.13
C THR A 135 1.10 -6.72 -4.80
N GLY A 136 1.81 -6.20 -3.82
CA GLY A 136 1.87 -6.80 -2.50
C GLY A 136 2.38 -5.82 -1.45
N GLU A 137 2.50 -6.31 -0.23
CA GLU A 137 3.03 -5.57 0.91
C GLU A 137 4.34 -6.19 1.35
N VAL A 138 5.39 -5.39 1.49
CA VAL A 138 6.63 -5.81 2.19
C VAL A 138 6.40 -5.57 3.67
N VAL A 139 6.45 -6.65 4.44
CA VAL A 139 6.17 -6.68 5.87
C VAL A 139 7.35 -7.22 6.65
N ALA A 140 7.45 -6.82 7.91
CA ALA A 140 8.33 -7.42 8.91
C ALA A 140 7.48 -8.05 10.02
N PRO A 141 8.01 -9.08 10.73
CA PRO A 141 7.32 -9.72 11.84
C PRO A 141 6.89 -8.74 12.94
N ILE A 142 5.76 -9.02 13.59
CA ILE A 142 5.15 -8.14 14.61
C ILE A 142 6.06 -7.92 15.84
N GLN A 143 7.03 -8.79 16.07
CA GLN A 143 8.01 -8.65 17.15
C GLN A 143 8.95 -7.44 16.96
N PHE A 144 9.07 -6.90 15.76
CA PHE A 144 9.85 -5.69 15.54
C PHE A 144 9.08 -4.47 16.08
N PRO A 145 9.67 -3.65 16.93
CA PRO A 145 9.07 -2.38 17.30
C PRO A 145 8.78 -1.56 16.02
N ASN A 146 7.52 -1.15 15.83
CA ASN A 146 7.14 -0.44 14.60
C ASN A 146 7.50 -1.21 13.32
N ALA A 147 7.06 -2.46 13.20
CA ALA A 147 7.37 -3.36 12.09
C ALA A 147 7.13 -2.74 10.71
N ARG A 148 6.07 -1.93 10.54
CA ARG A 148 5.83 -1.13 9.33
C ARG A 148 6.98 -0.18 9.01
N ASN A 149 7.44 0.59 10.00
CA ASN A 149 8.55 1.53 9.80
C ASN A 149 9.85 0.81 9.55
N TYR A 150 10.06 -0.36 10.20
CA TYR A 150 11.21 -1.21 9.91
C TYR A 150 11.23 -1.63 8.44
N ALA A 151 10.13 -2.19 7.93
CA ALA A 151 10.02 -2.60 6.53
C ALA A 151 10.26 -1.43 5.56
N SER A 152 9.58 -0.32 5.78
CA SER A 152 9.72 0.90 4.96
C SER A 152 11.14 1.49 5.05
N GLY A 153 11.73 1.52 6.25
CA GLY A 153 13.10 1.98 6.48
C GLY A 153 14.14 1.13 5.74
N CYS A 154 13.98 -0.20 5.76
CA CYS A 154 14.84 -1.12 5.01
C CYS A 154 14.78 -0.84 3.50
N LEU A 155 13.59 -0.66 2.94
CA LEU A 155 13.43 -0.35 1.51
C LEU A 155 14.05 1.00 1.13
N ASN A 156 14.22 1.92 2.07
CA ASN A 156 14.83 3.23 1.86
C ASN A 156 16.36 3.27 2.13
N LEU A 157 16.97 2.18 2.59
CA LEU A 157 18.41 2.12 2.80
C LEU A 157 19.16 2.45 1.51
N LYS A 158 20.25 3.21 1.62
CA LYS A 158 21.14 3.51 0.49
C LYS A 158 22.17 2.40 0.28
N ASP A 159 22.61 1.79 1.35
CA ASP A 159 23.61 0.71 1.35
C ASP A 159 22.92 -0.64 1.08
N ILE A 160 23.34 -1.30 0.03
CA ILE A 160 22.77 -2.60 -0.38
C ILE A 160 23.22 -3.74 0.54
N ASP A 161 24.38 -3.66 1.13
CA ASP A 161 24.89 -4.72 2.02
C ASP A 161 24.20 -4.63 3.40
N GLU A 162 23.94 -3.43 3.87
CA GLU A 162 23.07 -3.21 5.03
C GLU A 162 21.65 -3.73 4.75
N PHE A 163 21.12 -3.43 3.56
CA PHE A 163 19.82 -3.96 3.16
C PHE A 163 19.78 -5.50 3.16
N LYS A 164 20.78 -6.18 2.58
CA LYS A 164 20.85 -7.65 2.58
C LYS A 164 20.80 -8.23 3.99
N THR A 165 21.51 -7.62 4.91
CA THR A 165 21.54 -8.06 6.32
C THR A 165 20.16 -7.95 6.97
N ARG A 166 19.46 -6.84 6.73
CA ARG A 166 18.14 -6.58 7.33
C ARG A 166 16.98 -7.25 6.58
N SER A 167 17.15 -7.54 5.29
CA SER A 167 16.07 -8.09 4.44
C SER A 167 15.71 -9.53 4.77
N VAL A 168 16.51 -10.24 5.55
CA VAL A 168 16.21 -11.62 6.00
C VAL A 168 14.92 -11.69 6.83
N ASP A 169 14.54 -10.59 7.46
CA ASP A 169 13.32 -10.48 8.25
C ASP A 169 12.12 -9.94 7.44
N LEU A 170 12.35 -9.60 6.16
CA LEU A 170 11.29 -9.05 5.31
C LEU A 170 10.64 -10.12 4.47
N THR A 171 9.32 -10.03 4.33
CA THR A 171 8.54 -10.87 3.44
C THR A 171 7.70 -9.98 2.51
N PHE A 172 7.73 -10.29 1.20
CA PHE A 172 6.76 -9.73 0.27
C PHE A 172 5.53 -10.63 0.24
N VAL A 173 4.39 -10.08 0.62
CA VAL A 173 3.09 -10.78 0.63
C VAL A 173 2.24 -10.22 -0.50
N ALA A 174 2.00 -11.03 -1.52
CA ALA A 174 1.22 -10.66 -2.68
C ALA A 174 -0.28 -10.59 -2.35
N TYR A 175 -0.96 -9.58 -2.87
CA TYR A 175 -2.40 -9.45 -2.75
C TYR A 175 -3.12 -9.20 -4.08
N ASN A 176 -2.43 -8.98 -5.19
CA ASN A 176 -3.06 -8.90 -6.51
C ASN A 176 -2.05 -9.21 -7.62
N ALA A 177 -2.56 -9.65 -8.77
CA ALA A 177 -1.82 -9.74 -10.03
C ALA A 177 -2.65 -9.19 -11.18
N GLN A 178 -2.00 -8.58 -12.15
CA GLN A 178 -2.62 -8.04 -13.35
C GLN A 178 -1.71 -8.30 -14.58
N PRO A 179 -2.29 -8.66 -15.75
CA PRO A 179 -3.71 -9.01 -15.89
C PRO A 179 -4.09 -10.18 -14.98
N TYR A 180 -5.38 -10.34 -14.68
CA TYR A 180 -5.84 -11.46 -13.88
C TYR A 180 -5.48 -12.79 -14.56
N MET A 181 -5.04 -13.74 -13.75
CA MET A 181 -4.66 -15.09 -14.19
C MET A 181 -5.81 -16.10 -14.05
N ALA A 182 -6.90 -15.68 -13.39
CA ALA A 182 -8.10 -16.47 -13.16
C ALA A 182 -9.33 -15.54 -13.04
N ASP A 183 -10.52 -16.12 -13.17
CA ASP A 183 -11.80 -15.40 -13.11
C ASP A 183 -12.11 -14.89 -11.69
N THR A 184 -11.54 -15.55 -10.68
CA THR A 184 -11.75 -15.20 -9.27
C THR A 184 -10.48 -14.67 -8.61
N TYR A 185 -10.66 -13.82 -7.62
CA TYR A 185 -9.58 -13.31 -6.79
C TYR A 185 -8.90 -14.42 -5.98
N ALA A 186 -9.70 -15.35 -5.43
CA ALA A 186 -9.17 -16.50 -4.71
C ALA A 186 -8.25 -17.34 -5.58
N ASP A 187 -8.63 -17.62 -6.80
CA ASP A 187 -7.80 -18.41 -7.73
C ASP A 187 -6.58 -17.64 -8.21
N ASN A 188 -6.69 -16.32 -8.41
CA ASN A 188 -5.53 -15.46 -8.66
C ASN A 188 -4.48 -15.58 -7.53
N LEU A 189 -4.91 -15.56 -6.27
CA LEU A 189 -3.99 -15.72 -5.13
C LEU A 189 -3.41 -17.13 -5.03
N LYS A 190 -4.17 -18.18 -5.40
CA LYS A 190 -3.65 -19.55 -5.52
C LYS A 190 -2.56 -19.65 -6.59
N MET A 191 -2.78 -19.01 -7.75
CA MET A 191 -1.77 -18.96 -8.81
C MET A 191 -0.49 -18.27 -8.33
N LEU A 192 -0.60 -17.14 -7.62
CA LEU A 192 0.55 -16.47 -7.02
C LEU A 192 1.28 -17.36 -6.01
N ALA A 193 0.56 -18.12 -5.20
CA ALA A 193 1.16 -19.06 -4.26
C ALA A 193 1.93 -20.19 -4.99
N LEU A 194 1.37 -20.72 -6.10
CA LEU A 194 2.05 -21.71 -6.94
C LEU A 194 3.31 -21.14 -7.63
N MET A 195 3.34 -19.83 -7.87
CA MET A 195 4.53 -19.11 -8.38
C MET A 195 5.59 -18.86 -7.29
N GLY A 196 5.35 -19.27 -6.05
CA GLY A 196 6.30 -19.14 -4.95
C GLY A 196 6.16 -17.86 -4.12
N PHE A 197 5.07 -17.11 -4.27
CA PHE A 197 4.80 -15.95 -3.42
C PHE A 197 4.03 -16.34 -2.15
N ALA A 198 4.40 -15.73 -1.03
CA ALA A 198 3.47 -15.62 0.08
C ALA A 198 2.30 -14.74 -0.35
N THR A 199 1.07 -15.09 0.02
CA THR A 199 -0.14 -14.32 -0.29
C THR A 199 -0.92 -13.99 0.98
N VAL A 200 -1.84 -13.04 0.91
CA VAL A 200 -2.70 -12.67 2.05
C VAL A 200 -3.57 -13.85 2.57
N PHE A 201 -3.68 -14.95 1.82
CA PHE A 201 -4.37 -16.17 2.26
C PHE A 201 -3.45 -17.28 2.77
N THR A 202 -2.13 -17.17 2.51
CA THR A 202 -1.16 -18.19 2.96
C THR A 202 -0.35 -17.76 4.18
N VAL A 203 -0.32 -16.47 4.49
CA VAL A 203 0.43 -15.96 5.65
C VAL A 203 -0.38 -16.08 6.94
N ASP A 204 0.33 -16.34 8.05
CA ASP A 204 -0.27 -16.25 9.36
C ASP A 204 -0.55 -14.77 9.70
N LYS A 205 -1.85 -14.43 9.83
CA LYS A 205 -2.32 -13.09 10.16
C LYS A 205 -1.85 -12.56 11.52
N TYR A 206 -1.39 -13.44 12.41
CA TYR A 206 -0.87 -13.08 13.72
C TYR A 206 0.64 -12.87 13.74
N TYR A 207 1.33 -13.22 12.66
CA TYR A 207 2.77 -13.06 12.55
C TYR A 207 3.18 -11.66 12.04
N TYR A 208 2.31 -11.00 11.28
CA TYR A 208 2.57 -9.68 10.72
C TYR A 208 1.60 -8.62 11.26
N PRO A 209 2.02 -7.35 11.35
CA PRO A 209 1.15 -6.26 11.76
C PRO A 209 0.01 -6.07 10.76
N THR A 210 -1.18 -5.81 11.28
CA THR A 210 -2.38 -5.50 10.50
C THR A 210 -3.04 -4.25 11.03
N ASP A 211 -3.70 -3.48 10.17
CA ASP A 211 -4.45 -2.28 10.53
C ASP A 211 -5.95 -2.38 10.15
N GLY A 212 -6.47 -3.60 10.10
CA GLY A 212 -7.85 -3.93 9.75
C GLY A 212 -7.95 -5.15 8.84
N THR A 213 -9.06 -5.24 8.11
CA THR A 213 -9.30 -6.28 7.11
C THR A 213 -9.65 -5.65 5.76
N VAL A 214 -9.32 -6.34 4.68
CA VAL A 214 -9.70 -5.98 3.32
C VAL A 214 -10.85 -6.88 2.90
N TRP A 215 -11.93 -6.25 2.45
CA TRP A 215 -13.12 -6.88 1.89
C TRP A 215 -13.12 -6.63 0.39
N ARG A 216 -13.25 -7.66 -0.41
CA ARG A 216 -13.18 -7.58 -1.87
C ARG A 216 -14.11 -8.61 -2.52
N LEU A 217 -14.80 -8.19 -3.58
CA LEU A 217 -15.54 -9.11 -4.46
C LEU A 217 -14.59 -10.15 -5.04
N ASP A 218 -15.01 -11.43 -5.01
CA ASP A 218 -14.18 -12.53 -5.52
C ASP A 218 -14.16 -12.55 -7.05
N ASN A 219 -15.30 -12.30 -7.71
CA ASN A 219 -15.37 -12.25 -9.16
C ASN A 219 -14.66 -11.02 -9.71
N ASN A 220 -13.62 -11.23 -10.54
CA ASN A 220 -12.79 -10.16 -11.08
C ASN A 220 -13.54 -9.29 -12.11
N ASP A 221 -14.45 -9.88 -12.88
CA ASP A 221 -15.28 -9.11 -13.85
C ASP A 221 -16.26 -8.20 -13.14
N GLU A 222 -16.89 -8.67 -12.06
CA GLU A 222 -17.80 -7.85 -11.24
C GLU A 222 -17.05 -6.73 -10.53
N PHE A 223 -15.88 -7.04 -10.00
CA PHE A 223 -14.99 -6.05 -9.41
C PHE A 223 -14.67 -4.93 -10.41
N ASP A 224 -14.26 -5.28 -11.63
CA ASP A 224 -13.90 -4.32 -12.66
C ASP A 224 -15.12 -3.53 -13.19
N LYS A 225 -16.30 -4.15 -13.28
CA LYS A 225 -17.56 -3.47 -13.67
C LYS A 225 -17.95 -2.36 -12.70
N LEU A 226 -17.68 -2.51 -11.41
CA LEU A 226 -17.93 -1.44 -10.43
C LEU A 226 -17.00 -0.24 -10.64
N GLY A 227 -15.83 -0.47 -11.24
CA GLY A 227 -14.84 0.55 -11.57
C GLY A 227 -14.22 1.20 -10.34
N TYR A 228 -13.76 2.46 -10.55
CA TYR A 228 -12.95 3.17 -9.58
C TYR A 228 -13.52 4.55 -9.31
N THR A 229 -13.23 5.08 -8.15
CA THR A 229 -13.29 6.52 -7.87
C THR A 229 -11.99 7.18 -8.32
N SER A 230 -11.78 8.47 -8.02
CA SER A 230 -10.47 9.13 -8.27
C SER A 230 -9.31 8.49 -7.47
N HIS A 231 -9.59 7.70 -6.42
CA HIS A 231 -8.58 7.21 -5.49
C HIS A 231 -8.76 5.75 -5.06
N HIS A 232 -9.93 5.14 -5.26
CA HIS A 232 -10.28 3.82 -4.70
C HIS A 232 -11.05 2.95 -5.69
N PRO A 233 -10.81 1.62 -5.72
CA PRO A 233 -11.72 0.68 -6.36
C PRO A 233 -13.05 0.66 -5.60
N ARG A 234 -14.17 0.47 -6.31
CA ARG A 234 -15.49 0.35 -5.69
C ARG A 234 -15.82 -1.06 -5.25
N GLY A 235 -15.13 -2.07 -5.80
CA GLY A 235 -15.31 -3.49 -5.47
C GLY A 235 -14.46 -3.97 -4.29
N ALA A 236 -13.74 -3.07 -3.59
CA ALA A 236 -13.00 -3.39 -2.38
C ALA A 236 -12.98 -2.22 -1.39
N PHE A 237 -12.92 -2.53 -0.10
CA PHE A 237 -12.73 -1.55 0.96
C PHE A 237 -11.91 -2.12 2.11
N ALA A 238 -11.39 -1.24 2.96
CA ALA A 238 -10.70 -1.60 4.20
C ALA A 238 -11.63 -1.35 5.39
N LEU A 239 -12.03 -2.42 6.06
CA LEU A 239 -12.74 -2.32 7.34
C LEU A 239 -11.72 -2.11 8.45
N LYS A 240 -11.90 -1.03 9.19
CA LYS A 240 -11.03 -0.66 10.30
C LYS A 240 -11.83 -0.53 11.58
N VAL A 241 -11.18 -0.89 12.68
CA VAL A 241 -11.67 -0.53 14.02
C VAL A 241 -11.01 0.80 14.39
N ARG A 242 -11.79 1.75 14.89
CA ARG A 242 -11.20 3.00 15.39
C ARG A 242 -10.39 2.68 16.64
N GLU A 243 -9.12 3.08 16.65
CA GLU A 243 -8.31 3.00 17.86
C GLU A 243 -8.98 3.84 18.96
N GLN A 244 -9.23 3.24 20.12
CA GLN A 244 -9.72 3.98 21.26
C GLN A 244 -8.63 4.95 21.71
N GLY A 245 -8.98 6.23 21.75
CA GLY A 245 -8.10 7.25 22.26
C GLY A 245 -8.02 7.23 23.78
N VAL A 246 -6.99 7.87 24.31
CA VAL A 246 -6.81 8.09 25.75
C VAL A 246 -7.17 9.53 26.05
N ILE A 247 -7.91 9.73 27.14
CA ILE A 247 -8.40 11.05 27.53
C ILE A 247 -7.36 11.77 28.39
N THR A 248 -7.01 12.99 27.99
CA THR A 248 -6.12 13.87 28.73
C THR A 248 -6.64 15.31 28.73
N THR A 249 -5.88 16.25 29.31
CA THR A 249 -6.26 17.66 29.39
C THR A 249 -5.41 18.47 28.39
N LEU A 250 -6.04 19.35 27.62
CA LEU A 250 -5.37 20.36 26.80
C LEU A 250 -4.87 21.48 27.73
N LEU A 251 -3.55 21.59 27.90
CA LEU A 251 -2.92 22.57 28.79
C LEU A 251 -2.66 23.90 28.10
N ASP A 252 -2.24 23.84 26.81
CA ASP A 252 -1.87 25.02 26.03
C ASP A 252 -1.85 24.69 24.52
N VAL A 253 -1.73 25.71 23.67
CA VAL A 253 -1.55 25.58 22.22
C VAL A 253 -0.34 26.41 21.78
N GLU A 254 0.71 25.72 21.32
CA GLU A 254 1.87 26.36 20.71
C GLU A 254 1.67 26.56 19.20
N TRP A 255 2.04 27.73 18.71
CA TRP A 255 1.99 28.09 17.29
C TRP A 255 3.38 28.09 16.68
N ASN A 256 3.64 27.14 15.78
CA ASN A 256 4.92 27.00 15.11
C ASN A 256 4.83 27.53 13.67
N VAL A 257 5.83 28.30 13.25
CA VAL A 257 5.93 28.81 11.88
C VAL A 257 6.91 27.94 11.10
N GLY A 258 6.43 27.25 10.08
CA GLY A 258 7.25 26.43 9.19
C GLY A 258 8.10 27.29 8.23
N LYS A 259 9.08 26.66 7.56
CA LYS A 259 9.95 27.35 6.57
C LYS A 259 9.19 27.98 5.40
N SER A 260 7.99 27.48 5.10
CA SER A 260 7.08 28.04 4.07
C SER A 260 6.22 29.21 4.55
N GLY A 261 6.37 29.65 5.81
CA GLY A 261 5.49 30.65 6.43
C GLY A 261 4.15 30.09 6.94
N ALA A 262 3.88 28.79 6.76
CA ALA A 262 2.67 28.15 7.28
C ALA A 262 2.72 28.08 8.81
N VAL A 263 1.64 28.50 9.46
CA VAL A 263 1.46 28.46 10.92
C VAL A 263 0.74 27.18 11.28
N THR A 264 1.37 26.34 12.11
CA THR A 264 0.84 25.04 12.53
C THR A 264 0.69 25.00 14.04
N PRO A 265 -0.54 24.81 14.57
CA PRO A 265 -0.77 24.66 16.00
C PRO A 265 -0.41 23.26 16.49
N VAL A 266 0.15 23.20 17.68
CA VAL A 266 0.47 21.97 18.42
C VAL A 266 -0.12 22.06 19.81
N ALA A 267 -0.95 21.10 20.19
CA ALA A 267 -1.50 20.98 21.54
C ALA A 267 -0.41 20.57 22.51
N ILE A 268 -0.35 21.25 23.66
CA ILE A 268 0.39 20.82 24.84
C ILE A 268 -0.60 20.12 25.75
N LEU A 269 -0.30 18.90 26.12
CA LEU A 269 -1.18 17.99 26.84
C LEU A 269 -0.61 17.67 28.22
N ASP A 270 -1.49 17.41 29.17
CA ASP A 270 -1.08 16.71 30.39
C ASP A 270 -0.51 15.34 29.98
N PRO A 271 0.76 15.04 30.35
CA PRO A 271 1.43 13.84 29.84
C PRO A 271 0.67 12.56 30.13
N ILE A 272 0.43 11.76 29.10
CA ILE A 272 -0.32 10.52 29.18
C ILE A 272 0.38 9.40 28.41
N MET A 273 0.28 8.17 28.94
CA MET A 273 0.79 6.98 28.28
C MET A 273 -0.18 6.51 27.22
N ILE A 274 0.26 6.44 25.97
CA ILE A 274 -0.50 5.84 24.85
C ILE A 274 0.38 4.74 24.26
N GLU A 275 -0.05 3.48 24.41
CA GLU A 275 0.74 2.28 24.08
C GLU A 275 2.10 2.27 24.82
N ASP A 276 3.19 2.43 24.08
CA ASP A 276 4.59 2.35 24.55
C ASP A 276 5.26 3.73 24.73
N ALA A 277 4.52 4.83 24.59
CA ALA A 277 5.10 6.17 24.62
C ALA A 277 4.31 7.15 25.49
N THR A 278 5.06 8.00 26.21
CA THR A 278 4.48 9.15 26.88
C THR A 278 4.23 10.27 25.89
N VAL A 279 2.98 10.67 25.74
CA VAL A 279 2.50 11.72 24.84
C VAL A 279 2.20 12.96 25.65
N SER A 280 2.87 14.07 25.34
CA SER A 280 2.66 15.40 25.92
C SER A 280 2.37 16.47 24.87
N ARG A 281 2.41 16.09 23.58
CA ARG A 281 2.16 17.01 22.45
C ARG A 281 1.38 16.27 21.37
N ALA A 282 0.40 16.96 20.75
CA ALA A 282 -0.37 16.39 19.64
C ALA A 282 -0.60 17.43 18.56
N THR A 283 -0.71 17.00 17.30
CA THR A 283 -1.01 17.92 16.21
C THR A 283 -2.46 18.39 16.25
N LEU A 284 -2.65 19.67 15.94
CA LEU A 284 -3.95 20.30 15.73
C LEU A 284 -4.19 20.67 14.25
N HIS A 285 -3.31 20.22 13.36
CA HIS A 285 -3.38 20.44 11.91
C HIS A 285 -3.39 21.92 11.50
N ASN A 286 -4.45 22.68 11.84
CA ASN A 286 -4.63 24.11 11.53
C ASN A 286 -5.64 24.73 12.50
N ALA A 287 -5.80 26.06 12.43
CA ALA A 287 -6.73 26.80 13.31
C ALA A 287 -8.19 26.35 13.15
N GLY A 288 -8.65 26.10 11.93
CA GLY A 288 -10.02 25.64 11.67
C GLY A 288 -10.34 24.28 12.33
N PHE A 289 -9.33 23.45 12.60
CA PHE A 289 -9.51 22.21 13.33
C PHE A 289 -9.77 22.45 14.83
N ILE A 290 -9.14 23.49 15.41
CA ILE A 290 -9.39 23.91 16.79
C ILE A 290 -10.84 24.40 16.95
N ASP A 291 -11.27 25.24 16.00
CA ASP A 291 -12.64 25.79 15.98
C ASP A 291 -13.69 24.69 15.78
N ALA A 292 -13.44 23.74 14.85
CA ALA A 292 -14.35 22.63 14.55
C ALA A 292 -14.55 21.66 15.72
N LEU A 293 -13.54 21.52 16.57
CA LEU A 293 -13.61 20.69 17.78
C LEU A 293 -13.97 21.50 19.05
N GLU A 294 -14.17 22.80 18.91
CA GLU A 294 -14.48 23.71 20.02
C GLU A 294 -13.50 23.60 21.20
N LEU A 295 -12.19 23.51 20.87
CA LEU A 295 -11.13 23.27 21.84
C LEU A 295 -10.84 24.52 22.64
N GLU A 296 -10.82 24.39 23.96
CA GLU A 296 -10.46 25.40 24.94
C GLU A 296 -9.36 24.90 25.88
N ILE A 297 -8.48 25.78 26.32
CA ILE A 297 -7.48 25.43 27.33
C ILE A 297 -8.17 24.92 28.59
N GLY A 298 -7.73 23.76 29.06
CA GLY A 298 -8.33 23.06 30.21
C GLY A 298 -9.39 22.03 29.85
N CYS A 299 -9.87 21.96 28.60
CA CYS A 299 -10.82 20.93 28.19
C CYS A 299 -10.20 19.55 28.17
N LYS A 300 -11.04 18.51 28.33
CA LYS A 300 -10.64 17.12 28.11
C LYS A 300 -10.68 16.81 26.63
N VAL A 301 -9.64 16.10 26.16
CA VAL A 301 -9.50 15.71 24.78
C VAL A 301 -9.14 14.24 24.67
N GLU A 302 -9.68 13.58 23.66
CA GLU A 302 -9.28 12.23 23.29
C GLU A 302 -8.12 12.29 22.31
N VAL A 303 -7.04 11.58 22.63
CA VAL A 303 -5.80 11.57 21.86
C VAL A 303 -5.49 10.16 21.40
N ILE A 304 -5.15 9.99 20.11
CA ILE A 304 -4.65 8.73 19.54
C ILE A 304 -3.27 8.95 18.95
N ARG A 305 -2.53 7.87 18.71
CA ARG A 305 -1.28 7.89 17.92
C ARG A 305 -1.57 7.38 16.50
N SER A 306 -1.81 8.31 15.59
CA SER A 306 -2.10 7.97 14.19
C SER A 306 -0.92 7.21 13.56
N GLY A 307 -1.21 6.00 13.08
CA GLY A 307 -0.18 5.10 12.55
C GLY A 307 0.85 4.68 13.59
N LYS A 308 0.48 4.66 14.88
CA LYS A 308 1.34 4.36 16.02
C LYS A 308 2.52 5.33 16.21
N ILE A 309 2.50 6.49 15.55
CA ILE A 309 3.62 7.44 15.54
C ILE A 309 3.19 8.84 15.93
N ILE A 310 2.22 9.42 15.23
CA ILE A 310 1.89 10.85 15.34
C ILE A 310 0.70 11.04 16.28
N PRO A 311 0.92 11.65 17.48
CA PRO A 311 -0.19 11.99 18.35
C PRO A 311 -1.08 13.06 17.72
N LYS A 312 -2.39 12.83 17.75
CA LYS A 312 -3.39 13.81 17.31
C LYS A 312 -4.60 13.78 18.23
N ILE A 313 -5.22 14.94 18.39
CA ILE A 313 -6.53 15.04 19.05
C ILE A 313 -7.59 14.53 18.08
N VAL A 314 -8.53 13.72 18.57
CA VAL A 314 -9.65 13.18 17.79
C VAL A 314 -10.90 13.99 18.01
N ARG A 315 -11.18 14.33 19.29
CA ARG A 315 -12.35 15.09 19.70
C ARG A 315 -12.16 15.72 21.08
N ARG A 316 -12.96 16.71 21.37
CA ARG A 316 -13.23 17.17 22.75
C ARG A 316 -14.12 16.14 23.45
N VAL A 317 -13.84 15.90 24.70
CA VAL A 317 -14.64 15.05 25.59
C VAL A 317 -15.30 15.98 26.62
N GLU A 318 -16.60 15.81 26.83
CA GLU A 318 -17.34 16.57 27.81
C GLU A 318 -16.93 16.27 29.25
#